data_9f097552a855f23c9617391e05244300
#
_entry.id   9f097552a855f23c9617391e05244300
#
_cell.length_a   1.000
_cell.length_b   1.000
_cell.length_c   1.000
_cell.angle_alpha   90.00
_cell.angle_beta   90.00
_cell.angle_gamma   90.00
#
_symmetry.space_group_name_H-M   'P 1'
#
loop_
_entity.id
_entity.type
_entity.pdbx_description
1 polymer ?
#
loop_
_entity_poly.entity_id
_entity_poly.type
_entity_poly.pdbx_seq_one_letter_code
_entity_poly.pdbx_strand_id
1 'polypeptide(L)'
;MTPSLPTRLAVATLLVLALSISATAHHNMSAIFDFNDRVTISGTLTKIDWRNPHIEFLVDTKSASGEAETWKYEGPAPFFFRERSVGKPDFEVAIGKPVKVEASRARDGSRWGLLRQITLPGDKVVSACPQNC
;
A
#
# COMPACT_ATOMS: atom_id res chain seq x y z
N MET A 1 33.04 -35.66 22.52
CA MET A 1 33.98 -34.56 22.22
C MET A 1 33.25 -33.23 22.44
N THR A 2 33.58 -32.48 23.46
CA THR A 2 33.00 -31.15 23.68
C THR A 2 33.81 -30.12 22.85
N PRO A 3 33.17 -29.23 22.07
CA PRO A 3 33.92 -28.25 21.30
C PRO A 3 34.68 -27.29 22.21
N SER A 4 35.87 -26.90 21.76
CA SER A 4 36.77 -26.00 22.50
C SER A 4 36.16 -24.61 22.68
N LEU A 5 36.57 -23.83 23.68
CA LEU A 5 36.10 -22.50 23.97
C LEU A 5 36.10 -21.56 22.74
N PRO A 6 37.20 -21.53 21.93
CA PRO A 6 37.21 -20.67 20.72
C PRO A 6 36.20 -21.11 19.67
N THR A 7 35.91 -22.39 19.54
CA THR A 7 34.87 -22.89 18.61
C THR A 7 33.49 -22.48 19.05
N ARG A 8 33.19 -22.49 20.34
CA ARG A 8 31.91 -22.05 20.91
C ARG A 8 31.72 -20.53 20.71
N LEU A 9 32.74 -19.73 20.90
CA LEU A 9 32.73 -18.30 20.67
C LEU A 9 32.47 -17.98 19.18
N ALA A 10 33.17 -18.65 18.26
CA ALA A 10 33.03 -18.48 16.83
C ALA A 10 31.59 -18.81 16.35
N VAL A 11 31.00 -19.91 16.85
CA VAL A 11 29.63 -20.29 16.52
C VAL A 11 28.62 -19.29 17.08
N ALA A 12 28.82 -18.82 18.31
CA ALA A 12 27.92 -17.80 18.92
C ALA A 12 27.98 -16.49 18.14
N THR A 13 29.14 -16.03 17.71
CA THR A 13 29.32 -14.83 16.92
C THR A 13 28.67 -14.97 15.54
N LEU A 14 28.77 -16.11 14.88
CA LEU A 14 28.10 -16.38 13.61
C LEU A 14 26.57 -16.38 13.74
N LEU A 15 26.04 -16.94 14.82
CA LEU A 15 24.60 -16.95 15.10
C LEU A 15 24.05 -15.51 15.32
N VAL A 16 24.80 -14.68 16.05
CA VAL A 16 24.41 -13.28 16.30
C VAL A 16 24.43 -12.47 15.01
N LEU A 17 25.43 -12.65 14.14
CA LEU A 17 25.47 -12.00 12.83
C LEU A 17 24.33 -12.47 11.89
N ALA A 18 23.95 -13.74 11.94
CA ALA A 18 22.86 -14.28 11.12
C ALA A 18 21.48 -13.74 11.53
N LEU A 19 21.29 -13.35 12.79
CA LEU A 19 20.05 -12.76 13.31
C LEU A 19 19.87 -11.27 12.95
N SER A 20 20.94 -10.59 12.49
CA SER A 20 20.93 -9.16 12.20
C SER A 20 20.37 -8.79 10.82
N ILE A 21 20.01 -9.76 9.97
CA ILE A 21 19.63 -9.51 8.56
C ILE A 21 18.13 -9.23 8.38
N SER A 22 17.33 -9.28 9.43
CA SER A 22 15.87 -9.20 9.31
C SER A 22 15.25 -7.80 9.44
N ALA A 23 16.06 -6.73 9.50
CA ALA A 23 15.58 -5.40 9.90
C ALA A 23 15.25 -4.41 8.75
N THR A 24 15.32 -4.80 7.48
CA THR A 24 15.17 -3.85 6.35
C THR A 24 13.88 -3.97 5.55
N ALA A 25 12.86 -4.65 6.05
CA ALA A 25 11.60 -4.83 5.33
C ALA A 25 10.49 -3.81 5.68
N HIS A 26 10.76 -2.77 6.44
CA HIS A 26 9.83 -1.66 6.57
C HIS A 26 10.06 -0.70 5.40
N HIS A 27 9.23 -0.84 4.35
CA HIS A 27 9.16 0.17 3.30
C HIS A 27 8.92 1.53 3.97
N ASN A 28 9.91 2.41 3.86
CA ASN A 28 9.76 3.78 4.32
C ASN A 28 8.81 4.51 3.34
N MET A 29 7.52 4.48 3.65
CA MET A 29 6.48 5.07 2.79
C MET A 29 6.75 6.55 2.51
N SER A 30 7.38 7.27 3.44
CA SER A 30 7.75 8.67 3.24
C SER A 30 8.91 8.87 2.25
N ALA A 31 9.71 7.84 1.98
CA ALA A 31 10.72 7.87 0.92
C ALA A 31 10.10 7.71 -0.47
N ILE A 32 8.97 7.01 -0.55
CA ILE A 32 8.28 6.72 -1.82
C ILE A 32 7.21 7.79 -2.10
N PHE A 33 6.42 8.15 -1.10
CA PHE A 33 5.28 9.05 -1.26
C PHE A 33 5.49 10.40 -0.56
N ASP A 34 5.03 11.46 -1.20
CA ASP A 34 4.98 12.80 -0.58
C ASP A 34 3.64 13.00 0.13
N PHE A 35 3.65 12.96 1.45
CA PHE A 35 2.42 13.14 2.25
C PHE A 35 1.82 14.55 2.16
N ASN A 36 2.58 15.53 1.66
CA ASN A 36 2.12 16.89 1.44
C ASN A 36 1.59 17.11 0.00
N ASP A 37 1.99 16.26 -0.97
CA ASP A 37 1.47 16.30 -2.33
C ASP A 37 0.27 15.37 -2.46
N ARG A 38 -0.93 15.95 -2.36
CA ARG A 38 -2.19 15.22 -2.45
C ARG A 38 -2.79 15.32 -3.83
N VAL A 39 -3.27 14.20 -4.32
CA VAL A 39 -3.98 14.12 -5.61
C VAL A 39 -5.36 13.51 -5.41
N THR A 40 -6.33 14.05 -6.14
CA THR A 40 -7.69 13.48 -6.21
C THR A 40 -7.97 13.07 -7.65
N ILE A 41 -8.22 11.79 -7.86
CA ILE A 41 -8.50 11.20 -9.16
C ILE A 41 -9.89 10.58 -9.14
N SER A 42 -10.71 10.95 -10.13
CA SER A 42 -11.97 10.28 -10.43
C SER A 42 -11.79 9.41 -11.66
N GLY A 43 -12.26 8.18 -11.60
CA GLY A 43 -12.09 7.22 -12.70
C GLY A 43 -12.86 5.94 -12.45
N THR A 44 -12.54 4.90 -13.21
CA THR A 44 -13.16 3.57 -13.10
C THR A 44 -12.22 2.62 -12.40
N LEU A 45 -12.67 1.98 -11.32
CA LEU A 45 -11.90 0.90 -10.67
C LEU A 45 -11.84 -0.30 -11.61
N THR A 46 -10.66 -0.73 -12.01
CA THR A 46 -10.49 -1.81 -13.00
C THR A 46 -9.93 -3.08 -12.41
N LYS A 47 -9.17 -2.97 -11.32
CA LYS A 47 -8.54 -4.12 -10.67
C LYS A 47 -8.35 -3.88 -9.19
N ILE A 48 -8.48 -4.94 -8.40
CA ILE A 48 -8.06 -4.98 -7.00
C ILE A 48 -7.22 -6.22 -6.74
N ASP A 49 -6.09 -6.03 -6.06
CA ASP A 49 -5.25 -7.08 -5.50
C ASP A 49 -5.36 -7.00 -3.97
N TRP A 50 -6.11 -7.93 -3.41
CA TRP A 50 -6.44 -7.94 -1.97
C TRP A 50 -5.56 -8.93 -1.23
N ARG A 51 -4.33 -8.55 -0.93
CA ARG A 51 -3.35 -9.42 -0.27
C ARG A 51 -2.46 -8.67 0.72
N ASN A 52 -1.78 -9.41 1.59
CA ASN A 52 -0.71 -8.90 2.43
C ASN A 52 0.58 -8.68 1.62
N PRO A 53 1.45 -7.72 1.99
CA PRO A 53 1.31 -6.80 3.13
C PRO A 53 0.41 -5.59 2.87
N HIS A 54 0.11 -5.27 1.63
CA HIS A 54 -0.68 -4.11 1.22
C HIS A 54 -1.68 -4.50 0.13
N ILE A 55 -2.88 -3.90 0.15
CA ILE A 55 -3.77 -3.98 -1.01
C ILE A 55 -3.25 -3.06 -2.11
N GLU A 56 -3.44 -3.47 -3.35
CA GLU A 56 -3.20 -2.62 -4.51
C GLU A 56 -4.45 -2.58 -5.42
N PHE A 57 -4.68 -1.45 -6.09
CA PHE A 57 -5.76 -1.36 -7.07
C PHE A 57 -5.42 -0.39 -8.19
N LEU A 58 -6.10 -0.54 -9.31
CA LEU A 58 -5.95 0.27 -10.50
C LEU A 58 -7.23 1.05 -10.78
N VAL A 59 -7.05 2.31 -11.17
CA VAL A 59 -8.13 3.20 -11.59
C VAL A 59 -7.78 3.79 -12.96
N ASP A 60 -8.62 3.52 -13.95
CA ASP A 60 -8.52 4.12 -15.25
C ASP A 60 -9.24 5.46 -15.28
N THR A 61 -8.58 6.46 -15.83
CA THR A 61 -9.07 7.82 -15.94
C THR A 61 -8.60 8.47 -17.25
N LYS A 62 -8.83 9.77 -17.38
CA LYS A 62 -8.30 10.58 -18.48
C LYS A 62 -7.50 11.74 -17.90
N SER A 63 -6.38 12.05 -18.55
CA SER A 63 -5.60 13.26 -18.27
C SER A 63 -6.41 14.53 -18.60
N ALA A 64 -5.86 15.69 -18.24
CA ALA A 64 -6.42 16.97 -18.62
C ALA A 64 -6.47 17.17 -20.16
N SER A 65 -5.56 16.50 -20.91
CA SER A 65 -5.56 16.48 -22.38
C SER A 65 -6.53 15.46 -22.99
N GLY A 66 -7.20 14.63 -22.15
CA GLY A 66 -8.14 13.60 -22.58
C GLY A 66 -7.50 12.25 -22.90
N GLU A 67 -6.20 12.10 -22.72
CA GLU A 67 -5.50 10.82 -22.92
C GLU A 67 -5.84 9.82 -21.81
N ALA A 68 -5.95 8.54 -22.19
CA ALA A 68 -6.21 7.48 -21.23
C ALA A 68 -5.00 7.31 -20.29
N GLU A 69 -5.28 7.21 -19.01
CA GLU A 69 -4.29 7.01 -17.96
C GLU A 69 -4.77 5.93 -16.99
N THR A 70 -3.82 5.13 -16.49
CA THR A 70 -4.07 4.21 -15.38
C THR A 70 -3.26 4.64 -14.17
N TRP A 71 -3.94 4.83 -13.04
CA TRP A 71 -3.32 5.10 -11.76
C TRP A 71 -3.29 3.83 -10.92
N LYS A 72 -2.12 3.55 -10.33
CA LYS A 72 -1.94 2.51 -9.32
C LYS A 72 -2.05 3.13 -7.93
N TYR A 73 -2.73 2.44 -7.03
CA TYR A 73 -2.82 2.84 -5.63
C TYR A 73 -2.40 1.70 -4.72
N GLU A 74 -1.72 2.06 -3.65
CA GLU A 74 -1.34 1.17 -2.57
C GLU A 74 -2.08 1.60 -1.29
N GLY A 75 -2.72 0.65 -0.64
CA GLY A 75 -3.42 0.85 0.63
C GLY A 75 -2.83 0.01 1.75
N PRO A 76 -3.34 0.15 2.97
CA PRO A 76 -2.94 -0.68 4.10
C PRO A 76 -3.28 -2.17 3.87
N ALA A 77 -2.80 -3.02 4.77
CA ALA A 77 -3.08 -4.45 4.72
C ALA A 77 -4.59 -4.75 4.83
N PRO A 78 -5.07 -5.89 4.30
CA PRO A 78 -6.47 -6.32 4.42
C PRO A 78 -7.04 -6.30 5.84
N PHE A 79 -6.20 -6.57 6.84
CA PHE A 79 -6.59 -6.54 8.25
C PHE A 79 -7.08 -5.16 8.69
N PHE A 80 -6.43 -4.08 8.25
CA PHE A 80 -6.83 -2.70 8.55
C PHE A 80 -8.28 -2.40 8.17
N PHE A 81 -8.71 -2.88 7.01
CA PHE A 81 -10.06 -2.66 6.51
C PHE A 81 -11.08 -3.52 7.26
N ARG A 82 -10.74 -4.75 7.61
CA ARG A 82 -11.64 -5.65 8.36
C ARG A 82 -12.04 -5.09 9.71
N GLU A 83 -11.11 -4.44 10.42
CA GLU A 83 -11.39 -3.76 11.69
C GLU A 83 -12.40 -2.60 11.54
N ARG A 84 -12.63 -2.15 10.30
CA ARG A 84 -13.57 -1.07 9.94
C ARG A 84 -14.81 -1.58 9.23
N SER A 85 -15.06 -2.88 9.32
CA SER A 85 -16.19 -3.54 8.64
C SER A 85 -16.19 -3.33 7.13
N VAL A 86 -15.00 -3.24 6.53
CA VAL A 86 -14.79 -3.16 5.08
C VAL A 86 -13.99 -4.37 4.64
N GLY A 87 -14.42 -5.02 3.59
CA GLY A 87 -13.80 -6.23 3.07
C GLY A 87 -13.57 -6.18 1.57
N LYS A 88 -12.92 -7.24 1.07
CA LYS A 88 -12.72 -7.45 -0.36
C LYS A 88 -14.01 -7.32 -1.19
N PRO A 89 -15.16 -7.88 -0.74
CA PRO A 89 -16.41 -7.77 -1.50
C PRO A 89 -16.86 -6.32 -1.75
N ASP A 90 -16.60 -5.39 -0.82
CA ASP A 90 -16.97 -3.98 -0.99
C ASP A 90 -16.25 -3.34 -2.18
N PHE A 91 -15.01 -3.76 -2.42
CA PHE A 91 -14.21 -3.31 -3.56
C PHE A 91 -14.55 -4.10 -4.83
N GLU A 92 -14.78 -5.40 -4.74
CA GLU A 92 -15.08 -6.24 -5.91
C GLU A 92 -16.35 -5.80 -6.62
N VAL A 93 -17.38 -5.42 -5.89
CA VAL A 93 -18.63 -4.90 -6.48
C VAL A 93 -18.46 -3.54 -7.15
N ALA A 94 -17.37 -2.83 -6.88
CA ALA A 94 -17.03 -1.55 -7.48
C ALA A 94 -16.19 -1.69 -8.76
N ILE A 95 -15.68 -2.89 -9.08
CA ILE A 95 -14.93 -3.11 -10.33
C ILE A 95 -15.83 -2.79 -11.53
N GLY A 96 -15.29 -2.00 -12.46
CA GLY A 96 -16.02 -1.48 -13.62
C GLY A 96 -16.90 -0.27 -13.34
N LYS A 97 -16.90 0.24 -12.10
CA LYS A 97 -17.75 1.39 -11.71
C LYS A 97 -16.92 2.63 -11.36
N PRO A 98 -17.53 3.83 -11.42
CA PRO A 98 -16.87 5.06 -11.03
C PRO A 98 -16.49 5.05 -9.54
N VAL A 99 -15.27 5.52 -9.27
CA VAL A 99 -14.73 5.77 -7.93
C VAL A 99 -14.02 7.12 -7.90
N LYS A 100 -13.86 7.68 -6.70
CA LYS A 100 -13.03 8.86 -6.45
C LYS A 100 -11.97 8.50 -5.41
N VAL A 101 -10.69 8.72 -5.74
CA VAL A 101 -9.57 8.37 -4.88
C VAL A 101 -8.79 9.60 -4.48
N GLU A 102 -8.57 9.77 -3.19
CA GLU A 102 -7.59 10.71 -2.63
C GLU A 102 -6.34 9.95 -2.21
N ALA A 103 -5.18 10.43 -2.62
CA ALA A 103 -3.92 9.77 -2.38
C ALA A 103 -2.78 10.76 -2.18
N SER A 104 -1.71 10.31 -1.52
CA SER A 104 -0.40 10.98 -1.52
C SER A 104 0.38 10.51 -2.73
N ARG A 105 0.91 11.44 -3.54
CA ARG A 105 1.58 11.15 -4.80
C ARG A 105 2.96 10.53 -4.60
N ALA A 106 3.36 9.64 -5.51
CA ALA A 106 4.73 9.16 -5.55
C ALA A 106 5.71 10.29 -5.91
N ARG A 107 6.86 10.32 -5.20
CA ARG A 107 7.88 11.36 -5.36
C ARG A 107 8.58 11.34 -6.71
N ASP A 108 8.58 10.21 -7.39
CA ASP A 108 9.16 10.05 -8.74
C ASP A 108 8.28 10.60 -9.86
N GLY A 109 7.08 11.12 -9.52
CA GLY A 109 6.12 11.66 -10.47
C GLY A 109 5.32 10.61 -11.23
N SER A 110 5.48 9.33 -10.92
CA SER A 110 4.69 8.26 -11.53
C SER A 110 3.21 8.36 -11.14
N ARG A 111 2.33 7.67 -11.91
CA ARG A 111 0.91 7.53 -11.59
C ARG A 111 0.69 6.48 -10.51
N TRP A 112 1.36 6.68 -9.38
CA TRP A 112 1.27 5.84 -8.20
C TRP A 112 0.95 6.69 -6.97
N GLY A 113 0.00 6.24 -6.17
CA GLY A 113 -0.45 6.97 -4.99
C GLY A 113 -0.62 6.07 -3.78
N LEU A 114 -0.27 6.58 -2.61
CA LEU A 114 -0.62 5.97 -1.33
C LEU A 114 -2.05 6.39 -0.97
N LEU A 115 -2.94 5.41 -0.88
CA LEU A 115 -4.35 5.62 -0.61
C LEU A 115 -4.57 6.33 0.73
N ARG A 116 -5.31 7.42 0.69
CA ARG A 116 -5.82 8.13 1.87
C ARG A 116 -7.30 7.83 2.09
N GLN A 117 -8.07 7.92 1.01
CA GLN A 117 -9.50 7.69 1.01
C GLN A 117 -9.97 7.26 -0.38
N ILE A 118 -10.95 6.38 -0.44
CA ILE A 118 -11.67 6.07 -1.66
C ILE A 118 -13.18 6.21 -1.42
N THR A 119 -13.86 6.85 -2.36
CA THR A 119 -15.32 6.85 -2.43
C THR A 119 -15.75 5.80 -3.45
N LEU A 120 -16.40 4.77 -2.97
CA LEU A 120 -16.97 3.67 -3.75
C LEU A 120 -18.39 4.04 -4.24
N PRO A 121 -18.99 3.28 -5.16
CA PRO A 121 -20.37 3.49 -5.60
C PRO A 121 -21.35 3.58 -4.44
N GLY A 122 -22.36 4.47 -4.56
CA GLY A 122 -23.31 4.77 -3.50
C GLY A 122 -22.75 5.67 -2.40
N ASP A 123 -21.74 6.48 -2.74
CA ASP A 123 -21.07 7.44 -1.86
C ASP A 123 -20.46 6.83 -0.58
N LYS A 124 -20.16 5.54 -0.65
CA LYS A 124 -19.49 4.85 0.45
C LYS A 124 -18.03 5.29 0.56
N VAL A 125 -17.72 6.07 1.57
CA VAL A 125 -16.37 6.56 1.84
C VAL A 125 -15.62 5.54 2.69
N VAL A 126 -14.43 5.15 2.22
CA VAL A 126 -13.50 4.23 2.90
C VAL A 126 -12.18 4.94 3.14
N SER A 127 -11.87 5.23 4.40
CA SER A 127 -10.59 5.81 4.78
C SER A 127 -9.53 4.72 4.91
N ALA A 128 -8.35 5.00 4.37
CA ALA A 128 -7.16 4.16 4.49
C ALA A 128 -6.15 4.73 5.50
N CYS A 129 -6.50 5.82 6.15
CA CYS A 129 -5.63 6.48 7.12
C CYS A 129 -5.86 5.96 8.53
N PRO A 130 -4.83 5.51 9.25
CA PRO A 130 -4.97 5.05 10.63
C PRO A 130 -5.34 6.17 11.59
N GLN A 131 -4.82 7.35 11.43
CA GLN A 131 -5.14 8.58 12.18
C GLN A 131 -4.70 9.78 11.33
N ASN A 132 -5.59 10.74 11.11
CA ASN A 132 -5.32 12.06 10.52
C ASN A 132 -4.17 12.10 9.49
N CYS A 133 -4.33 11.42 8.37
CA CYS A 133 -3.35 11.58 7.32
C CYS A 133 -3.37 12.99 6.71
#